data_d57c18e28409f50156165e727042708e
#
_entry.id   d57c18e28409f50156165e727042708e
#
_cell.length_a   1.000
_cell.length_b   1.000
_cell.length_c   1.000
_cell.angle_alpha   90.00
_cell.angle_beta   90.00
_cell.angle_gamma   90.00
#
_symmetry.space_group_name_H-M   'P 1'
#
loop_
_entity.id
_entity.type
_entity.pdbx_description
1 polymer ?
#
loop_
_entity_poly.entity_id
_entity_poly.type
_entity_poly.pdbx_seq_one_letter_code
_entity_poly.pdbx_strand_id
1 'polypeptide(L)'
;ICFWDFQNQEGLMMRQFEAEQIATEMLLDCANVKLYNFYDKYDIICNLDNYRDREHYAPEINSKILQWIQAGDGLITRDNYMSKLEQEKELYLNYDYDSIYQANVEQ
;
A
#
# COMPACT_ATOMS: atom_id res chain seq x y z
N ILE A 1 2.07 -5.83 -4.17
CA ILE A 1 1.45 -5.48 -5.47
C ILE A 1 0.42 -6.52 -5.92
N CYS A 2 0.59 -7.78 -5.53
CA CYS A 2 -0.35 -8.85 -5.90
C CYS A 2 -1.77 -8.59 -5.36
N PHE A 3 -1.89 -7.98 -4.18
CA PHE A 3 -3.19 -7.56 -3.64
C PHE A 3 -3.90 -6.59 -4.59
N TRP A 4 -3.20 -5.59 -5.09
CA TRP A 4 -3.77 -4.61 -6.01
C TRP A 4 -4.09 -5.23 -7.37
N ASP A 5 -3.24 -6.15 -7.84
CA ASP A 5 -3.50 -6.90 -9.07
C ASP A 5 -4.82 -7.68 -8.96
N PHE A 6 -5.03 -8.39 -7.86
CA PHE A 6 -6.27 -9.11 -7.60
C PHE A 6 -7.47 -8.18 -7.57
N GLN A 7 -7.38 -7.05 -6.85
CA GLN A 7 -8.44 -6.06 -6.78
C GLN A 7 -8.78 -5.49 -8.16
N ASN A 8 -7.76 -5.27 -8.98
CA ASN A 8 -7.94 -4.78 -10.34
C ASN A 8 -8.67 -5.80 -11.22
N GLN A 9 -8.29 -7.07 -11.15
CA GLN A 9 -8.93 -8.15 -11.91
C GLN A 9 -10.40 -8.32 -11.52
N GLU A 10 -10.72 -8.19 -10.24
CA GLU A 10 -12.07 -8.35 -9.72
C GLU A 10 -12.92 -7.08 -9.82
N GLY A 11 -12.36 -5.98 -10.27
CA GLY A 11 -13.08 -4.70 -10.38
C GLY A 11 -13.42 -4.06 -9.04
N LEU A 12 -12.63 -4.33 -7.98
CA LEU A 12 -12.92 -3.91 -6.62
C LEU A 12 -12.06 -2.75 -6.12
N MET A 13 -11.19 -2.18 -6.97
CA MET A 13 -10.22 -1.17 -6.53
C MET A 13 -10.89 0.05 -5.91
N MET A 14 -11.93 0.58 -6.53
CA MET A 14 -12.62 1.76 -5.99
C MET A 14 -13.29 1.49 -4.66
N ARG A 15 -13.84 0.29 -4.48
CA ARG A 15 -14.41 -0.14 -3.19
C ARG A 15 -13.33 -0.22 -2.11
N GLN A 16 -12.14 -0.71 -2.48
CA GLN A 16 -11.03 -0.80 -1.54
C GLN A 16 -10.57 0.58 -1.09
N PHE A 17 -10.46 1.53 -2.01
CA PHE A 17 -10.09 2.91 -1.66
C PHE A 17 -11.16 3.58 -0.79
N GLU A 18 -12.42 3.34 -1.08
CA GLU A 18 -13.53 3.86 -0.26
C GLU A 18 -13.48 3.29 1.16
N ALA A 19 -13.27 1.97 1.29
CA ALA A 19 -13.12 1.32 2.59
C ALA A 19 -11.92 1.87 3.36
N GLU A 20 -10.80 2.09 2.69
CA GLU A 20 -9.60 2.69 3.30
C GLU A 20 -9.89 4.10 3.81
N GLN A 21 -10.59 4.91 3.04
CA GLN A 21 -10.96 6.27 3.47
C GLN A 21 -11.83 6.24 4.73
N ILE A 22 -12.86 5.41 4.73
CA ILE A 22 -13.78 5.29 5.86
C ILE A 22 -13.03 4.82 7.11
N ALA A 23 -12.24 3.77 6.99
CA ALA A 23 -11.46 3.23 8.10
C ALA A 23 -10.46 4.25 8.63
N THR A 24 -9.78 4.98 7.75
CA THR A 24 -8.83 6.03 8.12
C THR A 24 -9.52 7.14 8.91
N GLU A 25 -10.66 7.62 8.43
CA GLU A 25 -11.41 8.68 9.10
C GLU A 25 -11.86 8.26 10.50
N MET A 26 -12.32 7.01 10.64
CA MET A 26 -12.71 6.46 11.92
C MET A 26 -11.54 6.35 12.89
N LEU A 27 -10.39 5.86 12.42
CA LEU A 27 -9.18 5.69 13.24
C LEU A 27 -8.58 7.03 13.66
N LEU A 28 -8.63 8.04 12.79
CA LEU A 28 -8.12 9.37 13.11
C LEU A 28 -8.92 10.07 14.22
N ASP A 29 -10.17 9.65 14.46
CA ASP A 29 -10.98 10.14 15.58
C ASP A 29 -10.53 9.57 16.93
N CYS A 30 -9.71 8.52 16.94
CA CYS A 30 -9.25 7.86 18.16
C CYS A 30 -7.93 8.49 18.61
N ALA A 31 -7.96 9.22 19.74
CA ALA A 31 -6.80 9.96 20.23
C ALA A 31 -5.60 9.07 20.60
N ASN A 32 -5.83 7.79 20.90
CA ASN A 32 -4.80 6.84 21.30
C ASN A 32 -4.25 6.00 20.12
N VAL A 33 -4.62 6.34 18.87
CA VAL A 33 -4.19 5.62 17.68
C VAL A 33 -3.25 6.49 16.85
N LYS A 34 -2.12 5.91 16.46
CA LYS A 34 -1.25 6.46 15.42
C LYS A 34 -1.34 5.53 14.21
N LEU A 35 -1.70 6.10 13.06
CA LEU A 35 -1.90 5.35 11.83
C LEU A 35 -0.77 5.64 10.86
N TYR A 36 -0.21 4.57 10.26
CA TYR A 36 0.86 4.68 9.28
C TYR A 36 0.45 3.97 8.00
N ASN A 37 0.84 4.54 6.87
CA ASN A 37 0.60 3.96 5.55
C ASN A 37 1.89 4.07 4.74
N PHE A 38 2.30 2.97 4.10
CA PHE A 38 3.56 2.86 3.36
C PHE A 38 3.34 2.64 1.87
N TYR A 39 2.18 3.03 1.34
CA TYR A 39 1.87 2.88 -0.08
C TYR A 39 2.92 3.53 -1.00
N ASP A 40 3.56 4.59 -0.50
CA ASP A 40 4.56 5.36 -1.22
C ASP A 40 5.92 4.65 -1.32
N LYS A 41 6.09 3.53 -0.63
CA LYS A 41 7.25 2.65 -0.79
C LYS A 41 7.12 1.81 -2.07
N TYR A 42 6.86 2.49 -3.16
CA TYR A 42 6.50 1.93 -4.46
C TYR A 42 7.54 0.93 -4.97
N ASP A 43 8.82 1.27 -4.88
CA ASP A 43 9.91 0.41 -5.35
C ASP A 43 9.96 -0.92 -4.59
N ILE A 44 9.55 -0.91 -3.33
CA ILE A 44 9.50 -2.11 -2.50
C ILE A 44 8.21 -2.90 -2.81
N ILE A 45 7.08 -2.22 -2.88
CA ILE A 45 5.77 -2.84 -3.11
C ILE A 45 5.69 -3.51 -4.48
N CYS A 46 6.28 -2.90 -5.50
CA CYS A 46 6.20 -3.39 -6.88
C CYS A 46 7.32 -4.36 -7.25
N ASN A 47 8.24 -4.68 -6.33
CA ASN A 47 9.30 -5.64 -6.56
C ASN A 47 8.95 -6.97 -5.89
N LEU A 48 8.69 -8.01 -6.70
CA LEU A 48 8.30 -9.33 -6.20
C LEU A 48 9.38 -10.00 -5.36
N ASP A 49 10.63 -9.60 -5.47
CA ASP A 49 11.72 -10.12 -4.63
C ASP A 49 11.53 -9.80 -3.15
N ASN A 50 10.69 -8.81 -2.84
CA ASN A 50 10.36 -8.42 -1.46
C ASN A 50 9.21 -9.24 -0.86
N TYR A 51 8.69 -10.22 -1.58
CA TYR A 51 7.57 -11.05 -1.15
C TYR A 51 8.00 -12.49 -0.93
N ARG A 52 7.45 -13.09 0.11
CA ARG A 52 7.59 -14.52 0.39
C ARG A 52 6.61 -15.33 -0.46
N ASP A 53 5.40 -14.82 -0.61
CA ASP A 53 4.34 -15.38 -1.45
C ASP A 53 3.40 -14.24 -1.88
N ARG A 54 2.24 -14.58 -2.46
CA ARG A 54 1.29 -13.57 -2.95
C ARG A 54 0.70 -12.69 -1.86
N GLU A 55 0.65 -13.18 -0.64
CA GLU A 55 -0.03 -12.51 0.47
C GLU A 55 0.93 -11.92 1.49
N HIS A 56 2.18 -12.41 1.53
CA HIS A 56 3.12 -12.08 2.58
C HIS A 56 4.40 -11.47 2.02
N TYR A 57 4.84 -10.38 2.61
CA TYR A 57 6.13 -9.79 2.32
C TYR A 57 7.25 -10.59 3.02
N ALA A 58 8.49 -10.41 2.51
CA ALA A 58 9.67 -11.07 3.08
C ALA A 58 9.95 -10.54 4.51
N PRO A 59 10.54 -11.38 5.39
CA PRO A 59 10.77 -10.99 6.80
C PRO A 59 11.59 -9.69 6.98
N GLU A 60 12.49 -9.39 6.07
CA GLU A 60 13.34 -8.20 6.12
C GLU A 60 12.51 -6.90 6.08
N ILE A 61 11.32 -6.96 5.48
CA ILE A 61 10.43 -5.80 5.39
C ILE A 61 9.90 -5.38 6.76
N ASN A 62 9.74 -6.33 7.68
CA ASN A 62 9.35 -6.00 9.06
C ASN A 62 10.29 -5.00 9.70
N SER A 63 11.60 -5.22 9.56
CA SER A 63 12.61 -4.31 10.11
C SER A 63 12.53 -2.93 9.48
N LYS A 64 12.29 -2.87 8.18
CA LYS A 64 12.10 -1.60 7.47
C LYS A 64 10.87 -0.85 7.96
N ILE A 65 9.75 -1.55 8.14
CA ILE A 65 8.50 -0.96 8.67
C ILE A 65 8.74 -0.35 10.05
N LEU A 66 9.41 -1.07 10.93
CA LEU A 66 9.73 -0.56 12.27
C LEU A 66 10.61 0.69 12.20
N GLN A 67 11.60 0.72 11.32
CA GLN A 67 12.45 1.89 11.12
C GLN A 67 11.65 3.09 10.63
N TRP A 68 10.74 2.88 9.67
CA TRP A 68 9.89 3.95 9.15
C TRP A 68 8.97 4.51 10.25
N ILE A 69 8.36 3.65 11.04
CA ILE A 69 7.49 4.07 12.15
C ILE A 69 8.30 4.89 13.17
N GLN A 70 9.48 4.45 13.55
CA GLN A 70 10.35 5.15 14.48
C GLN A 70 10.77 6.53 13.96
N ALA A 71 10.96 6.65 12.66
CA ALA A 71 11.30 7.91 12.01
C ALA A 71 10.10 8.83 11.77
N GLY A 72 8.88 8.35 12.04
CA GLY A 72 7.66 9.09 11.74
C GLY A 72 7.28 9.07 10.26
N ASP A 73 7.96 8.24 9.46
CA ASP A 73 7.68 8.09 8.04
C ASP A 73 6.36 7.35 7.84
N GLY A 74 5.51 7.87 6.97
CA GLY A 74 4.22 7.26 6.69
C GLY A 74 3.10 7.63 7.66
N LEU A 75 3.35 8.50 8.62
CA LEU A 75 2.32 8.92 9.59
C LEU A 75 1.16 9.61 8.87
N ILE A 76 -0.04 9.12 9.13
CA ILE A 76 -1.29 9.65 8.58
C ILE A 76 -1.91 10.61 9.59
N THR A 77 -2.28 11.80 9.12
CA THR A 77 -2.91 12.85 9.92
C THR A 77 -4.17 13.35 9.23
N ARG A 78 -4.99 14.12 9.94
CA ARG A 78 -6.16 14.75 9.33
C ARG A 78 -5.78 15.72 8.20
N ASP A 79 -4.61 16.34 8.31
CA ASP A 79 -4.16 17.30 7.31
C ASP A 79 -3.65 16.63 6.02
N ASN A 80 -3.15 15.38 6.09
CA ASN A 80 -2.51 14.75 4.94
C ASN A 80 -3.24 13.53 4.37
N TYR A 81 -4.24 12.96 5.06
CA TYR A 81 -4.79 11.67 4.65
C TYR A 81 -5.47 11.69 3.29
N MET A 82 -6.20 12.76 2.96
CA MET A 82 -6.87 12.85 1.66
C MET A 82 -5.87 13.00 0.51
N SER A 83 -4.86 13.82 0.69
CA SER A 83 -3.80 14.00 -0.31
C SER A 83 -3.04 12.70 -0.55
N LYS A 84 -2.71 11.98 0.51
CA LYS A 84 -2.02 10.68 0.41
C LYS A 84 -2.90 9.63 -0.26
N LEU A 85 -4.19 9.60 0.06
CA LEU A 85 -5.13 8.66 -0.56
C LEU A 85 -5.27 8.93 -2.06
N GLU A 86 -5.34 10.19 -2.48
CA GLU A 86 -5.39 10.53 -3.90
C GLU A 86 -4.11 10.11 -4.64
N GLN A 87 -2.95 10.27 -4.03
CA GLN A 87 -1.68 9.80 -4.59
C GLN A 87 -1.65 8.28 -4.74
N GLU A 88 -2.14 7.57 -3.74
CA GLU A 88 -2.24 6.10 -3.77
C GLU A 88 -3.15 5.64 -4.91
N LYS A 89 -4.33 6.25 -5.05
CA LYS A 89 -5.25 5.96 -6.14
C LYS A 89 -4.58 6.17 -7.50
N GLU A 90 -3.92 7.30 -7.68
CA GLU A 90 -3.25 7.62 -8.94
C GLU A 90 -2.20 6.57 -9.28
N LEU A 91 -1.39 6.15 -8.32
CA LEU A 91 -0.37 5.14 -8.52
C LEU A 91 -0.95 3.79 -8.91
N TYR A 92 -1.89 3.27 -8.12
CA TYR A 92 -2.34 1.89 -8.26
C TYR A 92 -3.47 1.69 -9.25
N LEU A 93 -4.24 2.73 -9.58
CA LEU A 93 -5.20 2.67 -10.69
C LEU A 93 -4.49 2.69 -12.05
N ASN A 94 -3.34 3.33 -12.15
CA ASN A 94 -2.60 3.49 -13.40
C ASN A 94 -1.43 2.52 -13.56
N TYR A 95 -1.19 1.65 -12.57
CA TYR A 95 -0.09 0.69 -12.63
C TYR A 95 -0.32 -0.34 -13.74
N ASP A 96 0.74 -0.68 -14.46
CA ASP A 96 0.70 -1.72 -15.49
C ASP A 96 0.83 -3.11 -14.84
N TYR A 97 -0.30 -3.71 -14.50
CA TYR A 97 -0.33 -4.99 -13.81
C TYR A 97 0.19 -6.16 -14.69
N ASP A 98 0.10 -6.02 -15.99
CA ASP A 98 0.63 -7.04 -16.89
C ASP A 98 2.16 -7.14 -16.80
N SER A 99 2.85 -6.06 -16.43
CA SER A 99 4.31 -6.05 -16.27
C SER A 99 4.80 -7.03 -15.19
N ILE A 100 3.98 -7.35 -14.20
CA ILE A 100 4.31 -8.32 -13.15
C ILE A 100 4.59 -9.69 -13.78
N TYR A 101 3.74 -10.10 -14.70
CA TYR A 101 3.82 -11.41 -15.34
C TYR A 101 4.95 -11.47 -16.36
N GLN A 102 5.20 -10.38 -17.06
CA GLN A 102 6.30 -10.28 -18.03
C GLN A 102 7.66 -10.44 -17.36
N ALA A 103 7.86 -9.79 -16.23
CA ALA A 103 9.10 -9.89 -15.45
C ALA A 103 9.39 -11.33 -15.00
N ASN A 104 8.34 -12.10 -14.68
CA ASN A 104 8.47 -13.49 -14.25
C ASN A 104 8.70 -14.46 -15.40
N VAL A 105 8.28 -14.13 -16.62
CA VAL A 105 8.47 -14.97 -17.81
C VAL A 105 9.90 -14.89 -18.32
N GLU A 106 10.57 -13.76 -18.15
CA GLU A 106 11.97 -13.55 -18.58
C GLU A 106 12.99 -14.19 -17.65
N GLN A 107 12.58 -14.65 -16.50
CA GLN A 107 13.42 -15.38 -15.55
C GLN A 107 13.28 -16.89 -15.73
#